data_c68d5242d48c50610f34934fb7d2e6ef
#
_entry.id   c68d5242d48c50610f34934fb7d2e6ef
#
_cell.length_a   1.000
_cell.length_b   1.000
_cell.length_c   1.000
_cell.angle_alpha   90.00
_cell.angle_beta   90.00
_cell.angle_gamma   90.00
#
_symmetry.space_group_name_H-M   'P 1'
#
loop_
_entity.id
_entity.type
_entity.pdbx_description
1 polymer ?
#
loop_
_entity_poly.entity_id
_entity_poly.type
_entity_poly.pdbx_seq_one_letter_code
_entity_poly.pdbx_strand_id
1 'polypeptide(L)'
;MAKEISGYVKLQCKGGQANPAPPIGPALGSKGINIMEFCKQFNARTQDKQGKVIPVLITVYSDKSFDFILKTPPAAIQLLEAAKIQKGSKESNRNKVGKVNWDQVKAIAEDKMPDLNCFTVESAMKMVAGTARSMGLNVEGKAPWEN
;
A
#
# COMPACT_ATOMS: atom_id res chain seq x y z
N MET A 1 -26.27 -18.31 -2.52
CA MET A 1 -25.53 -18.62 -3.76
C MET A 1 -24.31 -17.72 -3.89
N ALA A 2 -23.19 -18.28 -4.30
CA ALA A 2 -22.02 -17.49 -4.56
C ALA A 2 -22.26 -16.62 -5.81
N LYS A 3 -21.95 -15.33 -5.69
CA LYS A 3 -22.03 -14.40 -6.82
C LYS A 3 -20.85 -14.64 -7.78
N GLU A 4 -21.13 -14.52 -9.05
CA GLU A 4 -20.10 -14.67 -10.06
C GLU A 4 -19.23 -13.42 -10.11
N ILE A 5 -17.92 -13.61 -10.04
CA ILE A 5 -16.96 -12.50 -10.04
C ILE A 5 -16.75 -12.02 -11.48
N SER A 6 -17.07 -10.76 -11.75
CA SER A 6 -16.84 -10.12 -13.04
C SER A 6 -15.41 -9.64 -13.21
N GLY A 7 -14.75 -9.22 -12.13
CA GLY A 7 -13.38 -8.76 -12.20
C GLY A 7 -12.91 -8.15 -10.89
N TYR A 8 -11.70 -7.63 -10.92
CA TYR A 8 -11.06 -6.98 -9.77
C TYR A 8 -10.58 -5.59 -10.16
N VAL A 9 -10.61 -4.68 -9.20
CA VAL A 9 -10.04 -3.34 -9.34
C VAL A 9 -9.11 -3.10 -8.16
N LYS A 10 -7.88 -2.66 -8.45
CA LYS A 10 -6.89 -2.31 -7.43
C LYS A 10 -6.65 -0.81 -7.46
N LEU A 11 -6.86 -0.15 -6.32
CA LEU A 11 -6.72 1.29 -6.20
C LEU A 11 -5.90 1.64 -4.96
N GLN A 12 -5.31 2.83 -4.97
CA GLN A 12 -4.67 3.43 -3.80
C GLN A 12 -5.37 4.76 -3.53
N CYS A 13 -5.97 4.88 -2.36
CA CYS A 13 -6.74 6.06 -1.98
C CYS A 13 -6.27 6.57 -0.62
N LYS A 14 -6.36 7.88 -0.43
CA LYS A 14 -6.10 8.46 0.89
C LYS A 14 -7.26 8.15 1.83
N GLY A 15 -6.93 7.68 3.03
CA GLY A 15 -7.93 7.34 4.05
C GLY A 15 -8.82 8.52 4.39
N GLY A 16 -10.12 8.30 4.40
CA GLY A 16 -11.11 9.33 4.72
C GLY A 16 -11.33 10.39 3.65
N GLN A 17 -10.63 10.32 2.52
CA GLN A 17 -10.66 11.33 1.47
C GLN A 17 -10.97 10.77 0.08
N ALA A 18 -11.59 9.61 0.00
CA ALA A 18 -12.00 9.06 -1.29
C ALA A 18 -13.11 9.92 -1.91
N ASN A 19 -12.96 10.24 -3.19
CA ASN A 19 -13.95 11.03 -3.93
C ASN A 19 -14.04 10.53 -5.38
N PRO A 20 -15.07 10.93 -6.15
CA PRO A 20 -15.24 10.49 -7.53
C PRO A 20 -14.19 11.00 -8.52
N ALA A 21 -13.33 11.91 -8.12
CA ALA A 21 -12.26 12.42 -8.99
C ALA A 21 -11.25 11.32 -9.36
N PRO A 22 -10.51 11.45 -10.48
CA PRO A 22 -9.46 10.49 -10.81
C PRO A 22 -8.48 10.29 -9.65
N PRO A 23 -7.98 9.04 -9.42
CA PRO A 23 -8.13 7.84 -10.27
C PRO A 23 -9.34 6.96 -9.97
N ILE A 24 -10.15 7.29 -8.95
CA ILE A 24 -11.23 6.42 -8.48
C ILE A 24 -12.39 6.35 -9.48
N GLY A 25 -12.85 7.50 -9.95
CA GLY A 25 -14.00 7.60 -10.86
C GLY A 25 -13.86 6.74 -12.10
N PRO A 26 -12.82 6.98 -12.94
CA PRO A 26 -12.64 6.22 -14.18
C PRO A 26 -12.45 4.71 -13.94
N ALA A 27 -11.72 4.32 -12.89
CA ALA A 27 -11.47 2.91 -12.59
C ALA A 27 -12.74 2.15 -12.23
N LEU A 28 -13.58 2.74 -11.38
CA LEU A 28 -14.86 2.14 -10.97
C LEU A 28 -15.93 2.28 -12.03
N GLY A 29 -15.96 3.41 -12.73
CA GLY A 29 -16.92 3.65 -13.81
C GLY A 29 -16.80 2.64 -14.94
N SER A 30 -15.59 2.23 -15.29
CA SER A 30 -15.35 1.21 -16.32
C SER A 30 -15.95 -0.16 -15.95
N LYS A 31 -16.14 -0.42 -14.67
CA LYS A 31 -16.73 -1.67 -14.17
C LYS A 31 -18.23 -1.54 -13.83
N GLY A 32 -18.79 -0.35 -13.96
CA GLY A 32 -20.21 -0.12 -13.69
C GLY A 32 -20.59 -0.08 -12.22
N ILE A 33 -19.64 0.17 -11.34
CA ILE A 33 -19.86 0.23 -9.88
C ILE A 33 -20.37 1.61 -9.48
N ASN A 34 -21.20 1.66 -8.44
CA ASN A 34 -21.63 2.93 -7.85
C ASN A 34 -20.47 3.58 -7.08
N ILE A 35 -19.88 4.60 -7.69
CA ILE A 35 -18.70 5.30 -7.17
C ILE A 35 -18.98 5.99 -5.83
N MET A 36 -20.13 6.64 -5.71
CA MET A 36 -20.49 7.35 -4.48
C MET A 36 -20.65 6.42 -3.28
N GLU A 37 -21.26 5.27 -3.50
CA GLU A 37 -21.42 4.26 -2.46
C GLU A 37 -20.07 3.71 -2.00
N PHE A 38 -19.16 3.43 -2.94
CA PHE A 38 -17.80 3.01 -2.62
C PHE A 38 -17.08 4.07 -1.79
N CYS A 39 -17.11 5.33 -2.21
CA CYS A 39 -16.45 6.41 -1.49
C CYS A 39 -16.98 6.54 -0.07
N LYS A 40 -18.29 6.46 0.10
CA LYS A 40 -18.95 6.55 1.41
C LYS A 40 -18.49 5.42 2.34
N GLN A 41 -18.53 4.18 1.86
CA GLN A 41 -18.11 3.01 2.65
C GLN A 41 -16.62 3.03 2.97
N PHE A 42 -15.79 3.40 1.99
CA PHE A 42 -14.34 3.51 2.17
C PHE A 42 -14.00 4.57 3.23
N ASN A 43 -14.59 5.75 3.10
CA ASN A 43 -14.34 6.83 4.07
C ASN A 43 -14.79 6.44 5.48
N ALA A 44 -15.93 5.75 5.60
CA ALA A 44 -16.40 5.27 6.90
C ALA A 44 -15.42 4.28 7.55
N ARG A 45 -14.83 3.38 6.76
CA ARG A 45 -13.87 2.38 7.25
C ARG A 45 -12.47 2.92 7.52
N THR A 46 -12.12 4.06 6.93
CA THR A 46 -10.77 4.62 7.01
C THR A 46 -10.67 5.93 7.79
N GLN A 47 -11.69 6.25 8.59
CA GLN A 47 -11.70 7.49 9.40
C GLN A 47 -10.51 7.58 10.35
N ASP A 48 -10.10 6.45 10.92
CA ASP A 48 -8.96 6.36 11.83
C ASP A 48 -7.60 6.43 11.12
N LYS A 49 -7.60 6.32 9.80
CA LYS A 49 -6.39 6.30 8.96
C LYS A 49 -6.31 7.47 8.00
N GLN A 50 -6.85 8.62 8.41
CA GLN A 50 -6.85 9.82 7.58
C GLN A 50 -5.43 10.26 7.20
N GLY A 51 -5.27 10.67 5.94
CA GLY A 51 -3.99 11.15 5.43
C GLY A 51 -3.02 10.07 4.98
N LYS A 52 -3.28 8.81 5.31
CA LYS A 52 -2.45 7.67 4.85
C LYS A 52 -2.98 7.14 3.53
N VAL A 53 -2.08 6.76 2.63
CA VAL A 53 -2.46 6.08 1.39
C VAL A 53 -2.76 4.63 1.72
N ILE A 54 -3.97 4.17 1.36
CA ILE A 54 -4.42 2.81 1.66
C ILE A 54 -4.72 2.10 0.34
N PRO A 55 -4.03 0.97 0.06
CA PRO A 55 -4.38 0.13 -1.08
C PRO A 55 -5.71 -0.57 -0.84
N VAL A 56 -6.53 -0.62 -1.88
CA VAL A 56 -7.85 -1.26 -1.84
C VAL A 56 -7.93 -2.28 -2.97
N LEU A 57 -8.34 -3.49 -2.66
CA LEU A 57 -8.69 -4.50 -3.65
C LEU A 57 -10.20 -4.62 -3.69
N ILE A 58 -10.80 -4.25 -4.81
CA ILE A 58 -12.26 -4.28 -5.02
C ILE A 58 -12.61 -5.49 -5.88
N THR A 59 -13.49 -6.34 -5.38
CA THR A 59 -14.04 -7.47 -6.15
C THR A 59 -15.37 -7.05 -6.73
N VAL A 60 -15.51 -7.10 -8.06
CA VAL A 60 -16.73 -6.73 -8.77
C VAL A 60 -17.49 -7.99 -9.16
N TYR A 61 -18.78 -8.03 -8.86
CA TYR A 61 -19.64 -9.14 -9.20
C TYR A 61 -20.48 -8.86 -10.45
N SER A 62 -21.01 -9.91 -11.06
CA SER A 62 -21.81 -9.82 -12.29
C SER A 62 -23.09 -8.98 -12.13
N ASP A 63 -23.64 -8.88 -10.93
CA ASP A 63 -24.82 -8.05 -10.61
C ASP A 63 -24.48 -6.59 -10.33
N LYS A 64 -23.23 -6.17 -10.58
CA LYS A 64 -22.70 -4.83 -10.32
C LYS A 64 -22.55 -4.48 -8.85
N SER A 65 -22.71 -5.47 -7.96
CA SER A 65 -22.33 -5.30 -6.57
C SER A 65 -20.81 -5.42 -6.42
N PHE A 66 -20.28 -4.97 -5.30
CA PHE A 66 -18.86 -5.02 -5.03
C PHE A 66 -18.58 -5.30 -3.56
N ASP A 67 -17.43 -5.91 -3.32
CA ASP A 67 -16.81 -6.00 -2.00
C ASP A 67 -15.40 -5.45 -2.09
N PHE A 68 -14.88 -4.95 -0.99
CA PHE A 68 -13.50 -4.44 -0.98
C PHE A 68 -12.77 -4.82 0.29
N ILE A 69 -11.45 -4.99 0.15
CA ILE A 69 -10.54 -5.31 1.23
C ILE A 69 -9.54 -4.17 1.34
N LEU A 70 -9.36 -3.64 2.54
CA LEU A 70 -8.35 -2.64 2.83
C LEU A 70 -7.06 -3.34 3.23
N LYS A 71 -5.95 -2.88 2.68
CA LYS A 71 -4.61 -3.37 3.01
C LYS A 71 -3.84 -2.32 3.79
N THR A 72 -2.69 -2.70 4.33
CA THR A 72 -1.80 -1.75 5.02
C THR A 72 -1.19 -0.77 4.02
N PRO A 73 -0.76 0.43 4.47
CA PRO A 73 -0.14 1.40 3.57
C PRO A 73 1.01 0.80 2.76
N PRO A 74 1.24 1.23 1.51
CA PRO A 74 2.31 0.68 0.68
C PRO A 74 3.68 0.85 1.35
N ALA A 75 4.53 -0.17 1.27
CA ALA A 75 5.87 -0.14 1.84
C ALA A 75 6.69 1.04 1.30
N ALA A 76 6.55 1.33 0.01
CA ALA A 76 7.25 2.44 -0.62
C ALA A 76 6.93 3.79 0.05
N ILE A 77 5.66 4.04 0.35
CA ILE A 77 5.24 5.29 1.00
C ILE A 77 5.74 5.37 2.43
N GLN A 78 5.66 4.26 3.17
CA GLN A 78 6.20 4.20 4.54
C GLN A 78 7.71 4.44 4.57
N LEU A 79 8.44 3.91 3.59
CA LEU A 79 9.88 4.14 3.45
C LEU A 79 10.20 5.60 3.13
N LEU A 80 9.42 6.25 2.27
CA LEU A 80 9.59 7.67 1.97
C LEU A 80 9.39 8.53 3.22
N GLU A 81 8.40 8.24 4.01
CA GLU A 81 8.15 8.92 5.28
C GLU A 81 9.30 8.70 6.27
N ALA A 82 9.78 7.46 6.40
CA ALA A 82 10.89 7.12 7.30
C ALA A 82 12.19 7.81 6.88
N ALA A 83 12.46 7.90 5.58
CA ALA A 83 13.63 8.58 5.05
C ALA A 83 13.48 10.10 4.97
N LYS A 84 12.27 10.63 5.21
CA LYS A 84 11.92 12.06 5.14
C LYS A 84 12.18 12.66 3.75
N ILE A 85 11.87 11.90 2.70
CA ILE A 85 11.97 12.34 1.30
C ILE A 85 10.60 12.28 0.65
N GLN A 86 10.42 13.06 -0.42
CA GLN A 86 9.13 13.13 -1.12
C GLN A 86 9.03 12.12 -2.25
N LYS A 87 10.16 11.72 -2.82
CA LYS A 87 10.18 10.85 -4.01
C LYS A 87 11.42 9.96 -4.02
N GLY A 88 11.24 8.74 -4.50
CA GLY A 88 12.34 7.81 -4.72
C GLY A 88 13.22 8.19 -5.90
N SER A 89 14.32 7.47 -6.08
CA SER A 89 15.26 7.70 -7.17
C SER A 89 14.71 7.26 -8.52
N LYS A 90 15.03 8.01 -9.56
CA LYS A 90 14.76 7.61 -10.96
C LYS A 90 15.71 6.51 -11.42
N GLU A 91 16.92 6.51 -10.89
CA GLU A 91 17.97 5.54 -11.19
C GLU A 91 18.50 4.92 -9.90
N SER A 92 17.67 4.06 -9.28
CA SER A 92 17.92 3.52 -7.95
C SER A 92 19.23 2.74 -7.81
N ASN A 93 19.73 2.17 -8.90
CA ASN A 93 20.99 1.44 -8.91
C ASN A 93 22.22 2.35 -8.94
N ARG A 94 22.07 3.60 -9.36
CA ARG A 94 23.17 4.57 -9.50
C ARG A 94 23.08 5.70 -8.49
N ASN A 95 21.88 6.28 -8.35
CA ASN A 95 21.66 7.45 -7.51
C ASN A 95 20.84 7.06 -6.28
N LYS A 96 21.48 7.13 -5.11
CA LYS A 96 20.77 6.94 -3.84
C LYS A 96 20.29 8.30 -3.33
N VAL A 97 19.03 8.38 -2.96
CA VAL A 97 18.37 9.65 -2.59
C VAL A 97 18.10 9.77 -1.09
N GLY A 98 18.31 8.71 -0.34
CA GLY A 98 18.09 8.73 1.10
C GLY A 98 18.59 7.47 1.75
N LYS A 99 18.33 7.37 3.05
CA LYS A 99 18.75 6.22 3.85
C LYS A 99 17.77 5.96 4.97
N VAL A 100 17.64 4.70 5.34
CA VAL A 100 16.85 4.24 6.49
C VAL A 100 17.70 3.30 7.32
N ASN A 101 17.38 3.15 8.59
CA ASN A 101 18.07 2.18 9.44
C ASN A 101 17.22 0.92 9.62
N TRP A 102 17.82 -0.13 10.20
CA TRP A 102 17.11 -1.40 10.40
C TRP A 102 15.96 -1.29 11.40
N ASP A 103 16.00 -0.36 12.33
CA ASP A 103 14.90 -0.16 13.27
C ASP A 103 13.66 0.37 12.56
N GLN A 104 13.84 1.30 11.61
CA GLN A 104 12.75 1.81 10.77
C GLN A 104 12.19 0.71 9.86
N VAL A 105 13.06 -0.08 9.26
CA VAL A 105 12.68 -1.24 8.42
C VAL A 105 11.86 -2.23 9.24
N LYS A 106 12.30 -2.52 10.48
CA LYS A 106 11.59 -3.42 11.38
C LYS A 106 10.18 -2.92 11.73
N ALA A 107 10.05 -1.62 12.04
CA ALA A 107 8.75 -1.03 12.35
C ALA A 107 7.79 -1.15 11.16
N ILE A 108 8.25 -0.88 9.95
CA ILE A 108 7.46 -1.02 8.72
C ILE A 108 7.08 -2.49 8.49
N ALA A 109 8.03 -3.41 8.69
CA ALA A 109 7.82 -4.83 8.49
C ALA A 109 6.75 -5.37 9.45
N GLU A 110 6.80 -4.99 10.73
CA GLU A 110 5.82 -5.39 11.73
C GLU A 110 4.42 -4.87 11.39
N ASP A 111 4.33 -3.63 10.93
CA ASP A 111 3.06 -3.02 10.53
C ASP A 111 2.44 -3.73 9.32
N LYS A 112 3.26 -4.24 8.40
CA LYS A 112 2.81 -4.93 7.19
C LYS A 112 2.69 -6.44 7.30
N MET A 113 3.02 -7.03 8.43
CA MET A 113 2.97 -8.50 8.60
C MET A 113 1.66 -9.13 8.12
N PRO A 114 0.46 -8.53 8.36
CA PRO A 114 -0.79 -9.12 7.86
C PRO A 114 -0.88 -9.25 6.34
N ASP A 115 -0.19 -8.39 5.60
CA ASP A 115 -0.23 -8.37 4.13
C ASP A 115 0.94 -9.10 3.47
N LEU A 116 1.97 -9.44 4.25
CA LEU A 116 3.19 -10.04 3.71
C LEU A 116 3.10 -11.57 3.70
N ASN A 117 3.68 -12.17 2.67
CA ASN A 117 3.79 -13.62 2.54
C ASN A 117 5.07 -14.13 3.20
N CYS A 118 5.15 -13.96 4.52
CA CYS A 118 6.30 -14.39 5.33
C CYS A 118 5.83 -14.82 6.72
N PHE A 119 6.64 -15.60 7.38
CA PHE A 119 6.30 -16.16 8.71
C PHE A 119 7.02 -15.45 9.86
N THR A 120 8.12 -14.76 9.57
CA THR A 120 8.94 -14.11 10.60
C THR A 120 9.14 -12.64 10.28
N VAL A 121 9.40 -11.84 11.34
CA VAL A 121 9.70 -10.42 11.19
C VAL A 121 10.99 -10.21 10.38
N GLU A 122 11.99 -11.09 10.58
CA GLU A 122 13.25 -11.01 9.82
C GLU A 122 13.03 -11.16 8.32
N SER A 123 12.19 -12.11 7.91
CA SER A 123 11.80 -12.28 6.50
C SER A 123 11.08 -11.05 5.97
N ALA A 124 10.17 -10.48 6.77
CA ALA A 124 9.48 -9.24 6.42
C ALA A 124 10.46 -8.07 6.26
N MET A 125 11.44 -7.95 7.14
CA MET A 125 12.49 -6.94 7.05
C MET A 125 13.30 -7.05 5.76
N LYS A 126 13.62 -8.27 5.35
CA LYS A 126 14.30 -8.52 4.07
C LYS A 126 13.48 -8.04 2.89
N MET A 127 12.18 -8.29 2.90
CA MET A 127 11.26 -7.83 1.85
C MET A 127 11.20 -6.29 1.79
N VAL A 128 11.06 -5.65 2.94
CA VAL A 128 11.03 -4.19 3.04
C VAL A 128 12.37 -3.57 2.61
N ALA A 129 13.49 -4.15 3.04
CA ALA A 129 14.82 -3.70 2.64
C ALA A 129 15.03 -3.80 1.12
N GLY A 130 14.52 -4.86 0.49
CA GLY A 130 14.54 -5.01 -0.96
C GLY A 130 13.75 -3.89 -1.66
N THR A 131 12.60 -3.53 -1.13
CA THR A 131 11.79 -2.41 -1.63
C THR A 131 12.56 -1.09 -1.49
N ALA A 132 13.20 -0.86 -0.34
CA ALA A 132 14.02 0.34 -0.10
C ALA A 132 15.15 0.45 -1.14
N ARG A 133 15.83 -0.66 -1.40
CA ARG A 133 16.89 -0.72 -2.41
C ARG A 133 16.36 -0.33 -3.79
N SER A 134 15.19 -0.84 -4.17
CA SER A 134 14.56 -0.53 -5.46
C SER A 134 14.14 0.94 -5.58
N MET A 135 13.97 1.63 -4.46
CA MET A 135 13.62 3.04 -4.41
C MET A 135 14.82 3.97 -4.39
N GLY A 136 16.03 3.42 -4.29
CA GLY A 136 17.24 4.23 -4.15
C GLY A 136 17.54 4.65 -2.71
N LEU A 137 17.05 3.88 -1.74
CA LEU A 137 17.36 4.07 -0.33
C LEU A 137 18.43 3.07 0.12
N ASN A 138 19.37 3.54 0.92
CA ASN A 138 20.32 2.67 1.61
C ASN A 138 19.79 2.29 2.97
N VAL A 139 19.93 1.02 3.34
CA VAL A 139 19.62 0.56 4.70
C VAL A 139 20.91 0.56 5.49
N GLU A 140 21.01 1.46 6.46
CA GLU A 140 22.21 1.63 7.27
C GLU A 140 22.25 0.66 8.45
N GLY A 141 23.47 0.26 8.77
CA GLY A 141 23.73 -0.62 9.89
C GLY A 141 23.81 -2.09 9.49
N LYS A 142 24.13 -2.92 10.46
CA LYS A 142 24.23 -4.35 10.28
C LYS A 142 22.86 -5.00 10.45
N ALA A 143 22.51 -5.88 9.53
CA ALA A 143 21.25 -6.61 9.63
C ALA A 143 21.20 -7.47 10.89
N PRO A 144 20.03 -7.58 11.57
CA PRO A 144 19.93 -8.34 12.81
C PRO A 144 20.32 -9.83 12.69
N TRP A 145 20.26 -10.37 11.48
CA TRP A 145 20.65 -11.77 11.21
C TRP A 145 22.10 -11.93 10.78
N GLU A 146 22.82 -10.84 10.64
CA GLU A 146 24.27 -10.87 10.34
C GLU A 146 25.05 -10.77 11.64
N ASN A 147 25.76 -11.79 11.94
CA ASN A 147 26.66 -11.84 13.12
C ASN A 147 28.09 -11.47 12.75
#